data_084529268a8eef7e8e3e4b14d9ce0bec
#
_entry.id   084529268a8eef7e8e3e4b14d9ce0bec
#
_cell.length_a   1.000
_cell.length_b   1.000
_cell.length_c   1.000
_cell.angle_alpha   90.00
_cell.angle_beta   90.00
_cell.angle_gamma   90.00
#
_symmetry.space_group_name_H-M   'P 1'
#
loop_
_entity.id
_entity.type
_entity.pdbx_description
1 polymer ?
#
loop_
_entity_poly.entity_id
_entity_poly.type
_entity_poly.pdbx_seq_one_letter_code
_entity_poly.pdbx_strand_id
1 'polypeptide(L)'
;EDIKSRRFTDGGSLFFDRSMLAHAMGEYRFKPKFAEVVVGGNVRQYVPNSGGTIFRDTGDVTIRNFEFGVFTGLEKQLVPEKLKATVTLRMDKNQNFNAILSPAASFVYTARPDQIFRLSFSSAVRNPTLADQYFYYNVGRAILLGNVEGQFEAGRDSLFTISSFQAYRNTTTAIAGLRELDYFNVERIRPEQARTIEIGYRGTQWERFYFDVSAYHTWYNDFIGYLIGIQGEFTPSGIPAGTLQVYRLAANATSEVRTQGLNFGVNYYSRRITYNGNYSYNKLTTGGDDPIIPAFNTPAHKFNVGLNAHEIKIPFSAKRTLGYGFNYKWVQGYTFEGSPQFSGPITTYDMVDVQVNLKVPKYDLTFKLGASNVFGLQPFFDKDIPASERLDRAINNDVYLVFGGPRVGRLAYLQIQYEFNDR
;
A
#
# COMPACT_ATOMS: atom_id res chain seq x y z
N GLU A 1 10.46 -6.97 38.62
CA GLU A 1 11.29 -6.65 37.46
C GLU A 1 10.43 -6.00 36.38
N ASP A 2 10.93 -4.94 35.81
CA ASP A 2 10.15 -4.11 34.88
C ASP A 2 10.00 -4.83 33.53
N ILE A 3 8.76 -5.16 33.14
CA ILE A 3 8.41 -5.75 31.83
C ILE A 3 8.96 -4.91 30.68
N LYS A 4 9.10 -3.59 30.88
CA LYS A 4 9.64 -2.65 29.90
C LYS A 4 11.14 -2.81 29.63
N SER A 5 11.88 -3.48 30.51
CA SER A 5 13.32 -3.71 30.35
C SER A 5 13.66 -5.02 29.65
N ARG A 6 12.69 -5.91 29.46
CA ARG A 6 12.88 -7.19 28.78
C ARG A 6 12.42 -7.11 27.33
N ARG A 7 13.11 -7.81 26.44
CA ARG A 7 12.71 -7.98 25.05
C ARG A 7 11.39 -8.74 24.96
N PHE A 8 10.68 -8.60 23.87
CA PHE A 8 9.45 -9.33 23.62
C PHE A 8 9.70 -10.86 23.59
N THR A 9 10.82 -11.29 23.03
CA THR A 9 11.30 -12.68 23.07
C THR A 9 11.45 -13.25 24.49
N ASP A 10 11.69 -12.37 25.46
CA ASP A 10 11.93 -12.72 26.86
C ASP A 10 10.69 -12.40 27.74
N GLY A 11 9.52 -12.27 27.09
CA GLY A 11 8.25 -11.99 27.76
C GLY A 11 8.10 -10.54 28.24
N GLY A 12 8.84 -9.60 27.65
CA GLY A 12 8.76 -8.17 27.93
C GLY A 12 8.14 -7.35 26.81
N SER A 13 8.30 -6.05 26.87
CA SER A 13 7.81 -5.08 25.88
C SER A 13 8.89 -4.10 25.38
N LEU A 14 10.17 -4.40 25.64
CA LEU A 14 11.26 -3.56 25.17
C LEU A 14 11.32 -3.57 23.64
N PHE A 15 11.19 -2.38 23.08
CA PHE A 15 11.40 -2.10 21.67
C PHE A 15 12.51 -1.07 21.52
N PHE A 16 13.54 -1.38 20.73
CA PHE A 16 14.69 -0.53 20.56
C PHE A 16 14.96 -0.32 19.08
N ASP A 17 15.20 0.90 18.67
CA ASP A 17 15.62 1.23 17.31
C ASP A 17 16.64 2.37 17.32
N ARG A 18 17.81 2.09 16.77
CA ARG A 18 18.89 3.05 16.52
C ARG A 18 19.44 2.87 15.10
N SER A 19 18.56 2.57 14.17
CA SER A 19 18.91 2.33 12.78
C SER A 19 19.39 3.58 12.06
N MET A 20 20.24 3.40 11.06
CA MET A 20 20.77 4.47 10.21
C MET A 20 20.49 4.18 8.74
N LEU A 21 20.11 5.24 8.01
CA LEU A 21 20.04 5.26 6.55
C LEU A 21 20.93 6.39 6.04
N ALA A 22 21.92 6.06 5.22
CA ALA A 22 22.67 7.02 4.40
C ALA A 22 22.20 6.91 2.95
N HIS A 23 21.89 8.05 2.32
CA HIS A 23 21.41 8.11 0.94
C HIS A 23 22.04 9.28 0.21
N ALA A 24 22.55 9.02 -1.00
CA ALA A 24 22.99 10.04 -1.94
C ALA A 24 22.35 9.77 -3.31
N MET A 25 21.99 10.84 -4.02
CA MET A 25 21.42 10.77 -5.36
C MET A 25 21.97 11.94 -6.18
N GLY A 26 22.23 11.69 -7.47
CA GLY A 26 22.62 12.69 -8.43
C GLY A 26 21.91 12.47 -9.77
N GLU A 27 21.53 13.56 -10.40
CA GLU A 27 20.91 13.57 -11.74
C GLU A 27 21.52 14.70 -12.55
N TYR A 28 21.78 14.42 -13.81
CA TYR A 28 22.18 15.44 -14.79
C TYR A 28 21.29 15.36 -16.02
N ARG A 29 20.77 16.53 -16.43
CA ARG A 29 19.87 16.65 -17.55
C ARG A 29 20.50 17.58 -18.61
N PHE A 30 20.53 17.13 -19.85
CA PHE A 30 21.09 17.88 -20.97
C PHE A 30 20.19 17.74 -22.20
N LYS A 31 20.30 18.72 -23.11
CA LYS A 31 19.39 18.85 -24.27
C LYS A 31 20.18 18.91 -25.56
N PRO A 32 20.70 17.77 -26.06
CA PRO A 32 21.23 17.72 -27.41
C PRO A 32 20.12 18.01 -28.43
N LYS A 33 20.51 18.38 -29.66
CA LYS A 33 19.55 18.78 -30.71
C LYS A 33 18.48 17.72 -31.02
N PHE A 34 18.75 16.44 -30.75
CA PHE A 34 17.85 15.34 -31.13
C PHE A 34 16.83 14.96 -30.04
N ALA A 35 17.10 15.25 -28.77
CA ALA A 35 16.23 14.86 -27.65
C ALA A 35 16.63 15.55 -26.33
N GLU A 36 15.82 15.43 -25.30
CA GLU A 36 16.23 15.69 -23.92
C GLU A 36 16.70 14.37 -23.30
N VAL A 37 17.89 14.37 -22.69
CA VAL A 37 18.49 13.18 -22.08
C VAL A 37 18.72 13.45 -20.61
N VAL A 38 18.37 12.47 -19.79
CA VAL A 38 18.67 12.43 -18.35
C VAL A 38 19.54 11.23 -18.05
N VAL A 39 20.55 11.43 -17.20
CA VAL A 39 21.35 10.35 -16.61
C VAL A 39 21.46 10.60 -15.13
N GLY A 40 21.43 9.54 -14.34
CA GLY A 40 21.49 9.70 -12.90
C GLY A 40 21.74 8.38 -12.19
N GLY A 41 21.90 8.49 -10.88
CA GLY A 41 22.08 7.33 -10.03
C GLY A 41 21.87 7.66 -8.56
N ASN A 42 21.75 6.62 -7.76
CA ASN A 42 21.60 6.73 -6.32
C ASN A 42 22.37 5.60 -5.64
N VAL A 43 22.77 5.86 -4.41
CA VAL A 43 23.35 4.87 -3.50
C VAL A 43 22.64 4.97 -2.15
N ARG A 44 22.45 3.81 -1.51
CA ARG A 44 21.85 3.71 -0.18
C ARG A 44 22.61 2.70 0.67
N GLN A 45 22.81 3.05 1.93
CA GLN A 45 23.34 2.15 2.93
C GLN A 45 22.38 2.12 4.11
N TYR A 46 21.84 0.95 4.39
CA TYR A 46 21.01 0.68 5.57
C TYR A 46 21.87 -0.01 6.63
N VAL A 47 21.74 0.44 7.85
CA VAL A 47 22.37 -0.17 9.02
C VAL A 47 21.30 -0.26 10.11
N PRO A 48 20.42 -1.29 10.06
CA PRO A 48 19.47 -1.50 11.13
C PRO A 48 20.19 -1.84 12.43
N ASN A 49 19.66 -1.33 13.53
CA ASN A 49 20.15 -1.63 14.87
C ASN A 49 18.96 -1.67 15.83
N SER A 50 18.49 -2.87 16.10
CA SER A 50 17.38 -3.11 17.02
C SER A 50 17.82 -3.63 18.39
N GLY A 51 19.12 -3.85 18.60
CA GLY A 51 19.64 -4.48 19.82
C GLY A 51 19.01 -5.86 20.07
N GLY A 52 18.64 -6.57 19.02
CA GLY A 52 17.98 -7.88 19.07
C GLY A 52 16.49 -7.84 19.40
N THR A 53 15.83 -6.68 19.36
CA THR A 53 14.39 -6.59 19.62
C THR A 53 13.55 -6.88 18.37
N ILE A 54 14.11 -6.71 17.16
CA ILE A 54 13.42 -6.91 15.88
C ILE A 54 14.23 -7.83 14.95
N PHE A 55 15.55 -7.63 14.93
CA PHE A 55 16.51 -8.38 14.12
C PHE A 55 17.46 -9.16 15.01
N ARG A 56 18.19 -10.12 14.43
CA ARG A 56 19.29 -10.81 15.14
C ARG A 56 20.57 -10.00 15.08
N ASP A 57 20.55 -8.81 15.61
CA ASP A 57 21.64 -7.84 15.60
C ASP A 57 22.23 -7.61 17.01
N THR A 58 22.44 -8.72 17.74
CA THR A 58 23.04 -8.73 19.08
C THR A 58 24.49 -9.22 19.03
N GLY A 59 25.26 -8.81 20.02
CA GLY A 59 26.68 -9.16 20.10
C GLY A 59 27.47 -8.51 18.97
N ASP A 60 28.26 -9.31 18.24
CA ASP A 60 29.10 -8.87 17.14
C ASP A 60 28.40 -8.86 15.77
N VAL A 61 27.09 -9.16 15.76
CA VAL A 61 26.31 -9.22 14.51
C VAL A 61 25.84 -7.81 14.13
N THR A 62 26.35 -7.32 13.01
CA THR A 62 25.93 -6.06 12.40
C THR A 62 25.29 -6.33 11.04
N ILE A 63 24.01 -6.01 10.91
CA ILE A 63 23.31 -6.07 9.64
C ILE A 63 23.65 -4.82 8.82
N ARG A 64 24.05 -5.01 7.58
CA ARG A 64 24.24 -3.95 6.60
C ARG A 64 23.59 -4.35 5.30
N ASN A 65 22.96 -3.41 4.63
CA ASN A 65 22.40 -3.63 3.30
C ASN A 65 22.74 -2.44 2.42
N PHE A 66 23.47 -2.69 1.34
CA PHE A 66 23.88 -1.68 0.39
C PHE A 66 23.12 -1.83 -0.91
N GLU A 67 22.66 -0.72 -1.46
CA GLU A 67 21.95 -0.64 -2.73
C GLU A 67 22.49 0.49 -3.58
N PHE A 68 22.56 0.26 -4.89
CA PHE A 68 22.75 1.34 -5.84
C PHE A 68 21.91 1.14 -7.08
N GLY A 69 21.59 2.25 -7.73
CA GLY A 69 20.87 2.26 -8.99
C GLY A 69 21.43 3.31 -9.92
N VAL A 70 21.46 3.00 -11.22
CA VAL A 70 21.81 3.95 -12.28
C VAL A 70 20.71 3.96 -13.32
N PHE A 71 20.44 5.11 -13.91
CA PHE A 71 19.40 5.24 -14.90
C PHE A 71 19.76 6.23 -16.00
N THR A 72 19.14 6.01 -17.14
CA THR A 72 19.13 6.96 -18.25
C THR A 72 17.71 7.08 -18.80
N GLY A 73 17.38 8.24 -19.30
CA GLY A 73 16.11 8.54 -19.94
C GLY A 73 16.30 9.42 -21.18
N LEU A 74 15.45 9.22 -22.15
CA LEU A 74 15.38 10.02 -23.37
C LEU A 74 13.94 10.44 -23.61
N GLU A 75 13.74 11.74 -23.77
CA GLU A 75 12.44 12.33 -24.15
C GLU A 75 12.57 13.06 -25.49
N LYS A 76 11.62 12.81 -26.39
CA LYS A 76 11.60 13.42 -27.70
C LYS A 76 10.18 13.73 -28.16
N GLN A 77 10.01 14.91 -28.76
CA GLN A 77 8.85 15.20 -29.58
C GLN A 77 9.03 14.51 -30.94
N LEU A 78 8.28 13.42 -31.18
CA LEU A 78 8.29 12.73 -32.47
C LEU A 78 7.54 13.49 -33.53
N VAL A 79 6.42 14.11 -33.14
CA VAL A 79 5.67 15.08 -33.93
C VAL A 79 5.47 16.31 -33.06
N PRO A 80 5.95 17.47 -33.48
CA PRO A 80 5.83 18.71 -32.70
C PRO A 80 4.40 18.93 -32.21
N GLU A 81 4.26 19.24 -30.92
CA GLU A 81 3.01 19.51 -30.21
C GLU A 81 1.98 18.37 -30.19
N LYS A 82 2.21 17.28 -30.96
CA LYS A 82 1.24 16.17 -31.09
C LYS A 82 1.70 14.87 -30.44
N LEU A 83 2.94 14.45 -30.67
CA LEU A 83 3.37 13.14 -30.20
C LEU A 83 4.71 13.22 -29.49
N LYS A 84 4.69 12.95 -28.21
CA LYS A 84 5.87 12.85 -27.35
C LYS A 84 6.13 11.40 -26.99
N ALA A 85 7.37 10.97 -27.10
CA ALA A 85 7.85 9.67 -26.62
C ALA A 85 8.90 9.86 -25.52
N THR A 86 8.82 9.02 -24.50
CA THR A 86 9.83 8.93 -23.44
C THR A 86 10.23 7.48 -23.28
N VAL A 87 11.53 7.23 -23.22
CA VAL A 87 12.09 5.89 -22.97
C VAL A 87 13.07 6.01 -21.82
N THR A 88 13.00 5.09 -20.87
CA THR A 88 13.93 5.03 -19.74
C THR A 88 14.47 3.63 -19.54
N LEU A 89 15.68 3.54 -19.06
CA LEU A 89 16.31 2.30 -18.64
C LEU A 89 16.97 2.53 -17.28
N ARG A 90 16.65 1.66 -16.33
CA ARG A 90 17.21 1.70 -15.00
C ARG A 90 17.81 0.33 -14.66
N MET A 91 18.95 0.33 -13.99
CA MET A 91 19.54 -0.84 -13.37
C MET A 91 19.60 -0.62 -11.87
N ASP A 92 19.07 -1.56 -11.10
CA ASP A 92 19.14 -1.59 -9.65
C ASP A 92 19.93 -2.81 -9.18
N LYS A 93 20.78 -2.62 -8.19
CA LYS A 93 21.56 -3.67 -7.53
C LYS A 93 21.46 -3.52 -6.02
N ASN A 94 20.98 -4.56 -5.37
CA ASN A 94 21.04 -4.73 -3.93
C ASN A 94 22.18 -5.68 -3.58
N GLN A 95 22.82 -5.52 -2.42
CA GLN A 95 23.90 -6.35 -1.93
C GLN A 95 23.58 -7.86 -2.01
N ASN A 96 22.34 -8.24 -1.65
CA ASN A 96 21.93 -9.64 -1.51
C ASN A 96 21.35 -10.23 -2.81
N PHE A 97 21.02 -9.42 -3.81
CA PHE A 97 20.32 -9.85 -5.01
C PHE A 97 21.07 -9.47 -6.28
N ASN A 98 20.79 -10.16 -7.36
CA ASN A 98 21.35 -9.84 -8.66
C ASN A 98 20.89 -8.47 -9.17
N ALA A 99 21.67 -7.88 -10.07
CA ALA A 99 21.27 -6.65 -10.75
C ALA A 99 20.06 -6.91 -11.65
N ILE A 100 19.10 -5.99 -11.62
CA ILE A 100 17.86 -6.08 -12.41
C ILE A 100 17.74 -4.83 -13.28
N LEU A 101 17.33 -5.04 -14.53
CA LEU A 101 17.06 -3.99 -15.51
C LEU A 101 15.56 -3.72 -15.58
N SER A 102 15.20 -2.44 -15.53
CA SER A 102 13.83 -1.94 -15.58
C SER A 102 13.66 -0.97 -16.75
N PRO A 103 13.28 -1.45 -17.94
CA PRO A 103 12.92 -0.58 -19.06
C PRO A 103 11.53 0.00 -18.89
N ALA A 104 11.31 1.22 -19.39
CA ALA A 104 10.00 1.81 -19.54
C ALA A 104 9.92 2.67 -20.81
N ALA A 105 8.73 2.74 -21.39
CA ALA A 105 8.43 3.57 -22.54
C ALA A 105 7.04 4.17 -22.41
N SER A 106 6.87 5.43 -22.80
CA SER A 106 5.57 6.05 -22.84
C SER A 106 5.39 6.91 -24.09
N PHE A 107 4.16 6.96 -24.58
CA PHE A 107 3.71 7.78 -25.69
C PHE A 107 2.56 8.66 -25.23
N VAL A 108 2.66 9.94 -25.47
CA VAL A 108 1.62 10.91 -25.19
C VAL A 108 1.21 11.56 -26.50
N TYR A 109 -0.02 11.31 -26.91
CA TYR A 109 -0.60 11.86 -28.12
C TYR A 109 -1.62 12.95 -27.78
N THR A 110 -1.33 14.18 -28.17
CA THR A 110 -2.19 15.35 -28.06
C THR A 110 -2.98 15.51 -29.35
N ALA A 111 -4.19 14.95 -29.40
CA ALA A 111 -5.06 15.04 -30.57
C ALA A 111 -5.55 16.46 -30.78
N ARG A 112 -5.86 17.15 -29.64
CA ARG A 112 -6.20 18.57 -29.51
C ARG A 112 -5.59 19.08 -28.21
N PRO A 113 -5.45 20.41 -28.01
CA PRO A 113 -4.90 20.97 -26.76
C PRO A 113 -5.60 20.47 -25.50
N ASP A 114 -6.86 20.12 -25.61
CA ASP A 114 -7.75 19.65 -24.55
C ASP A 114 -8.03 18.13 -24.60
N GLN A 115 -7.36 17.37 -25.47
CA GLN A 115 -7.58 15.91 -25.62
C GLN A 115 -6.26 15.18 -25.75
N ILE A 116 -5.93 14.38 -24.74
CA ILE A 116 -4.65 13.71 -24.60
C ILE A 116 -4.86 12.22 -24.39
N PHE A 117 -4.23 11.42 -25.21
CA PHE A 117 -4.14 9.96 -25.08
C PHE A 117 -2.77 9.57 -24.56
N ARG A 118 -2.72 8.58 -23.70
CA ARG A 118 -1.49 8.05 -23.10
C ARG A 118 -1.43 6.55 -23.29
N LEU A 119 -0.26 6.06 -23.65
CA LEU A 119 0.08 4.64 -23.66
C LEU A 119 1.43 4.50 -22.98
N SER A 120 1.55 3.62 -21.99
CA SER A 120 2.81 3.35 -21.35
C SER A 120 3.01 1.87 -21.11
N PHE A 121 4.27 1.47 -21.21
CA PHE A 121 4.81 0.23 -20.70
C PHE A 121 5.88 0.58 -19.69
N SER A 122 5.84 -0.04 -18.52
CA SER A 122 6.89 0.12 -17.51
C SER A 122 7.21 -1.20 -16.86
N SER A 123 8.48 -1.39 -16.52
CA SER A 123 8.89 -2.39 -15.58
C SER A 123 9.47 -1.74 -14.32
N ALA A 124 9.26 -2.40 -13.19
CA ALA A 124 9.75 -1.94 -11.90
C ALA A 124 10.26 -3.13 -11.09
N VAL A 125 11.19 -2.84 -10.18
CA VAL A 125 11.68 -3.81 -9.21
C VAL A 125 11.36 -3.34 -7.80
N ARG A 126 10.91 -4.26 -6.95
CA ARG A 126 10.79 -4.06 -5.51
C ARG A 126 11.75 -5.01 -4.80
N ASN A 127 12.82 -4.45 -4.22
CA ASN A 127 13.66 -5.23 -3.33
C ASN A 127 12.87 -5.63 -2.08
N PRO A 128 13.07 -6.85 -1.55
CA PRO A 128 12.57 -7.20 -0.23
C PRO A 128 12.99 -6.17 0.81
N THR A 129 12.10 -5.78 1.68
CA THR A 129 12.40 -4.85 2.78
C THR A 129 13.42 -5.45 3.75
N LEU A 130 13.99 -4.65 4.65
CA LEU A 130 14.86 -5.18 5.71
C LEU A 130 14.11 -6.19 6.59
N ALA A 131 12.80 -6.00 6.77
CA ALA A 131 11.97 -6.95 7.48
C ALA A 131 11.83 -8.27 6.71
N ASP A 132 11.55 -8.22 5.41
CA ASP A 132 11.47 -9.42 4.57
C ASP A 132 12.81 -10.18 4.52
N GLN A 133 13.92 -9.47 4.68
CA GLN A 133 15.26 -10.06 4.63
C GLN A 133 15.74 -10.60 5.98
N TYR A 134 15.54 -9.86 7.09
CA TYR A 134 16.28 -10.07 8.34
C TYR A 134 15.42 -10.17 9.60
N PHE A 135 14.09 -10.13 9.51
CA PHE A 135 13.24 -10.24 10.70
C PHE A 135 13.59 -11.45 11.54
N TYR A 136 13.60 -11.22 12.83
CA TYR A 136 13.47 -12.25 13.86
C TYR A 136 12.69 -11.65 15.03
N TYR A 137 11.37 -11.75 14.93
CA TYR A 137 10.49 -11.09 15.88
C TYR A 137 9.47 -12.10 16.43
N ASN A 138 9.66 -12.48 17.69
CA ASN A 138 8.77 -13.39 18.38
C ASN A 138 7.62 -12.60 19.00
N VAL A 139 6.41 -12.84 18.52
CA VAL A 139 5.18 -12.20 19.03
C VAL A 139 4.37 -13.13 19.94
N GLY A 140 5.02 -14.12 20.53
CA GLY A 140 4.46 -15.11 21.45
C GLY A 140 3.76 -16.28 20.75
N ARG A 141 2.74 -16.00 19.94
CA ARG A 141 1.99 -17.04 19.20
C ARG A 141 2.63 -17.40 17.87
N ALA A 142 3.48 -16.54 17.34
CA ALA A 142 4.19 -16.74 16.09
C ALA A 142 5.57 -16.10 16.14
N ILE A 143 6.48 -16.59 15.32
CA ILE A 143 7.77 -15.96 15.04
C ILE A 143 7.71 -15.37 13.61
N LEU A 144 7.97 -14.09 13.49
CA LEU A 144 8.08 -13.41 12.20
C LEU A 144 9.53 -13.51 11.74
N LEU A 145 9.77 -14.12 10.58
CA LEU A 145 11.10 -14.36 10.06
C LEU A 145 11.31 -13.67 8.71
N GLY A 146 12.48 -13.06 8.57
CA GLY A 146 13.05 -12.71 7.28
C GLY A 146 13.64 -13.94 6.58
N ASN A 147 13.81 -13.85 5.27
CA ASN A 147 14.14 -15.01 4.46
C ASN A 147 15.25 -14.71 3.42
N VAL A 148 16.25 -13.93 3.80
CA VAL A 148 17.36 -13.59 2.88
C VAL A 148 18.28 -14.78 2.60
N GLU A 149 18.38 -15.71 3.52
CA GLU A 149 19.25 -16.90 3.41
C GLU A 149 18.56 -18.14 2.84
N GLY A 150 17.23 -18.13 2.83
CA GLY A 150 16.43 -19.23 2.28
C GLY A 150 16.33 -20.45 3.20
N GLN A 151 16.76 -20.34 4.45
CA GLN A 151 16.74 -21.45 5.40
C GLN A 151 16.13 -21.05 6.73
N PHE A 152 15.37 -21.99 7.26
CA PHE A 152 14.97 -21.99 8.65
C PHE A 152 16.15 -22.22 9.55
N GLU A 153 16.18 -21.57 10.70
CA GLU A 153 17.10 -21.97 11.75
C GLU A 153 17.05 -23.46 12.06
N ALA A 154 18.22 -24.00 12.39
CA ALA A 154 18.39 -25.36 12.88
C ALA A 154 18.12 -26.48 11.86
N GLY A 155 18.37 -26.26 10.57
CA GLY A 155 18.36 -27.33 9.57
C GLY A 155 16.99 -27.97 9.35
N ARG A 156 15.93 -27.22 9.54
CA ARG A 156 14.56 -27.66 9.34
C ARG A 156 14.00 -27.02 8.08
N ASP A 157 14.06 -27.76 7.00
CA ASP A 157 13.78 -27.25 5.65
C ASP A 157 12.29 -27.24 5.30
N SER A 158 11.42 -27.78 6.16
CA SER A 158 10.00 -27.95 5.85
C SER A 158 9.09 -27.48 6.96
N LEU A 159 8.06 -26.77 6.53
CA LEU A 159 6.92 -26.41 7.33
C LEU A 159 5.70 -27.12 6.79
N PHE A 160 4.70 -27.36 7.60
CA PHE A 160 3.41 -27.82 7.11
C PHE A 160 2.36 -26.69 7.14
N THR A 161 1.41 -26.80 6.23
CA THR A 161 0.35 -25.80 6.08
C THR A 161 -0.62 -25.85 7.26
N ILE A 162 -1.25 -24.72 7.55
CA ILE A 162 -2.29 -24.64 8.60
C ILE A 162 -3.45 -25.55 8.28
N SER A 163 -3.88 -25.61 7.01
CA SER A 163 -5.00 -26.44 6.56
C SER A 163 -4.72 -27.93 6.75
N SER A 164 -3.52 -28.38 6.39
CA SER A 164 -3.12 -29.78 6.58
C SER A 164 -2.99 -30.14 8.07
N PHE A 165 -2.52 -29.21 8.89
CA PHE A 165 -2.49 -29.41 10.33
C PHE A 165 -3.89 -29.50 10.96
N GLN A 166 -4.85 -28.73 10.46
CA GLN A 166 -6.25 -28.85 10.88
C GLN A 166 -6.84 -30.23 10.49
N ALA A 167 -6.56 -30.70 9.27
CA ALA A 167 -6.93 -32.02 8.82
C ALA A 167 -6.32 -33.11 9.74
N TYR A 168 -5.01 -33.00 10.01
CA TYR A 168 -4.31 -33.85 10.96
C TYR A 168 -5.02 -33.94 12.34
N ARG A 169 -5.40 -32.80 12.91
CA ARG A 169 -6.07 -32.74 14.22
C ARG A 169 -7.46 -33.38 14.23
N ASN A 170 -8.11 -33.44 13.07
CA ASN A 170 -9.45 -34.04 12.93
C ASN A 170 -9.42 -35.56 12.65
N THR A 171 -8.23 -36.12 12.45
CA THR A 171 -8.10 -37.58 12.24
C THR A 171 -8.13 -38.36 13.58
N THR A 172 -8.65 -39.55 13.51
CA THR A 172 -8.88 -40.39 14.70
C THR A 172 -7.62 -41.07 15.25
N THR A 173 -6.56 -41.13 14.43
CA THR A 173 -5.27 -41.74 14.84
C THR A 173 -4.10 -40.87 14.41
N ALA A 174 -3.08 -40.74 15.27
CA ALA A 174 -1.89 -39.95 14.99
C ALA A 174 -1.18 -40.38 13.69
N ILE A 175 -1.05 -41.69 13.44
CA ILE A 175 -0.37 -42.21 12.24
C ILE A 175 -1.16 -41.87 10.95
N ALA A 176 -2.48 -42.00 10.96
CA ALA A 176 -3.32 -41.65 9.81
C ALA A 176 -3.25 -40.12 9.57
N GLY A 177 -3.25 -39.32 10.63
CA GLY A 177 -3.17 -37.88 10.55
C GLY A 177 -1.84 -37.36 9.96
N LEU A 178 -0.72 -38.04 10.20
CA LEU A 178 0.57 -37.65 9.63
C LEU A 178 0.59 -37.67 8.09
N ARG A 179 -0.29 -38.45 7.46
CA ARG A 179 -0.44 -38.47 5.99
C ARG A 179 -1.21 -37.31 5.45
N GLU A 180 -1.92 -36.60 6.31
CA GLU A 180 -2.67 -35.36 5.94
C GLU A 180 -1.77 -34.14 5.93
N LEU A 181 -0.53 -34.22 6.45
CA LEU A 181 0.37 -33.04 6.52
C LEU A 181 1.01 -32.77 5.18
N ASP A 182 0.70 -31.61 4.64
CA ASP A 182 1.35 -31.05 3.45
C ASP A 182 2.51 -30.16 3.87
N TYR A 183 3.71 -30.52 3.42
CA TYR A 183 4.94 -29.81 3.68
C TYR A 183 5.29 -28.93 2.49
N PHE A 184 5.86 -27.77 2.78
CA PHE A 184 6.44 -26.91 1.76
C PHE A 184 7.81 -26.40 2.19
N ASN A 185 8.71 -26.25 1.23
CA ASN A 185 9.99 -25.60 1.40
C ASN A 185 9.85 -24.12 1.10
N VAL A 186 10.55 -23.28 1.87
CA VAL A 186 10.56 -21.84 1.64
C VAL A 186 11.89 -21.49 0.96
N GLU A 187 11.80 -21.14 -0.32
CA GLU A 187 12.96 -20.66 -1.05
C GLU A 187 13.42 -19.30 -0.54
N ARG A 188 14.70 -18.99 -0.77
CA ARG A 188 15.26 -17.67 -0.51
C ARG A 188 14.45 -16.60 -1.20
N ILE A 189 14.15 -15.51 -0.48
CA ILE A 189 13.41 -14.39 -1.04
C ILE A 189 14.17 -13.71 -2.18
N ARG A 190 13.44 -13.35 -3.21
CA ARG A 190 13.92 -12.66 -4.40
C ARG A 190 13.22 -11.32 -4.60
N PRO A 191 13.85 -10.35 -5.29
CA PRO A 191 13.19 -9.11 -5.67
C PRO A 191 11.98 -9.36 -6.58
N GLU A 192 10.89 -8.73 -6.24
CA GLU A 192 9.67 -8.72 -7.06
C GLU A 192 9.89 -7.86 -8.32
N GLN A 193 9.43 -8.35 -9.45
CA GLN A 193 9.47 -7.64 -10.72
C GLN A 193 8.05 -7.44 -11.26
N ALA A 194 7.70 -6.20 -11.51
CA ALA A 194 6.41 -5.82 -12.09
C ALA A 194 6.58 -5.34 -13.52
N ARG A 195 5.65 -5.71 -14.40
CA ARG A 195 5.53 -5.20 -15.77
C ARG A 195 4.11 -4.72 -15.98
N THR A 196 3.96 -3.44 -16.30
CA THR A 196 2.66 -2.79 -16.42
C THR A 196 2.47 -2.23 -17.82
N ILE A 197 1.30 -2.47 -18.39
CA ILE A 197 0.78 -1.72 -19.53
C ILE A 197 -0.36 -0.85 -19.01
N GLU A 198 -0.34 0.42 -19.37
CA GLU A 198 -1.40 1.37 -19.05
C GLU A 198 -1.81 2.15 -20.29
N ILE A 199 -3.12 2.31 -20.46
CA ILE A 199 -3.71 3.21 -21.44
C ILE A 199 -4.51 4.27 -20.69
N GLY A 200 -4.53 5.48 -21.19
CA GLY A 200 -5.28 6.57 -20.58
C GLY A 200 -5.74 7.61 -21.58
N TYR A 201 -6.83 8.25 -21.22
CA TYR A 201 -7.39 9.40 -21.92
C TYR A 201 -7.73 10.48 -20.89
N ARG A 202 -7.38 11.71 -21.20
CA ARG A 202 -7.91 12.86 -20.50
C ARG A 202 -8.30 13.95 -21.48
N GLY A 203 -9.38 14.65 -21.16
CA GLY A 203 -9.79 15.75 -22.02
C GLY A 203 -10.98 16.51 -21.48
N THR A 204 -11.22 17.65 -22.06
CA THR A 204 -12.39 18.49 -21.81
C THR A 204 -13.36 18.33 -22.96
N GLN A 205 -14.61 18.02 -22.64
CA GLN A 205 -15.71 17.93 -23.60
C GLN A 205 -16.74 19.01 -23.30
N TRP A 206 -17.29 19.58 -24.36
CA TRP A 206 -18.34 20.61 -24.29
C TRP A 206 -17.95 21.78 -23.34
N GLU A 207 -16.66 22.11 -23.27
CA GLU A 207 -16.07 23.19 -22.46
C GLU A 207 -16.29 23.07 -20.93
N ARG A 208 -17.03 22.06 -20.46
CA ARG A 208 -17.47 21.94 -19.07
C ARG A 208 -17.19 20.61 -18.42
N PHE A 209 -17.04 19.55 -19.20
CA PHE A 209 -16.78 18.23 -18.67
C PHE A 209 -15.31 17.86 -18.87
N TYR A 210 -14.59 17.73 -17.78
CA TYR A 210 -13.25 17.18 -17.80
C TYR A 210 -13.34 15.70 -17.42
N PHE A 211 -12.70 14.85 -18.21
CA PHE A 211 -12.57 13.42 -17.98
C PHE A 211 -11.11 13.02 -17.86
N ASP A 212 -10.81 12.11 -16.94
CA ASP A 212 -9.56 11.37 -16.89
C ASP A 212 -9.88 9.90 -16.66
N VAL A 213 -9.53 9.07 -17.64
CA VAL A 213 -9.82 7.63 -17.62
C VAL A 213 -8.52 6.90 -17.88
N SER A 214 -8.23 5.89 -17.07
CA SER A 214 -7.10 4.99 -17.33
C SER A 214 -7.45 3.55 -16.98
N ALA A 215 -6.84 2.63 -17.70
CA ALA A 215 -6.87 1.21 -17.40
C ALA A 215 -5.46 0.66 -17.43
N TYR A 216 -5.15 -0.24 -16.50
CA TYR A 216 -3.85 -0.87 -16.41
C TYR A 216 -3.97 -2.37 -16.20
N HIS A 217 -2.91 -3.07 -16.62
CA HIS A 217 -2.68 -4.46 -16.32
C HIS A 217 -1.22 -4.67 -15.95
N THR A 218 -0.96 -5.32 -14.82
CA THR A 218 0.38 -5.60 -14.31
C THR A 218 0.56 -7.09 -14.11
N TRP A 219 1.67 -7.62 -14.59
CA TRP A 219 2.18 -8.96 -14.31
C TRP A 219 3.31 -8.85 -13.31
N TYR A 220 3.29 -9.71 -12.31
CA TYR A 220 4.34 -9.80 -11.31
C TYR A 220 5.04 -11.14 -11.40
N ASN A 221 6.35 -11.13 -11.48
CA ASN A 221 7.20 -12.27 -11.21
C ASN A 221 7.78 -12.14 -9.80
N ASP A 222 7.92 -13.27 -9.11
CA ASP A 222 8.43 -13.28 -7.74
C ASP A 222 7.68 -12.33 -6.81
N PHE A 223 6.36 -12.26 -6.92
CA PHE A 223 5.53 -11.39 -6.07
C PHE A 223 5.82 -11.64 -4.60
N ILE A 224 6.13 -10.59 -3.83
CA ILE A 224 6.49 -10.70 -2.42
C ILE A 224 5.22 -10.63 -1.57
N GLY A 225 4.96 -11.73 -0.88
CA GLY A 225 3.98 -11.85 0.17
C GLY A 225 4.58 -12.57 1.37
N TYR A 226 3.80 -13.40 2.02
CA TYR A 226 4.29 -14.23 3.10
C TYR A 226 3.57 -15.58 3.15
N LEU A 227 4.25 -16.53 3.78
CA LEU A 227 3.72 -17.83 4.11
C LEU A 227 3.54 -17.96 5.62
N ILE A 228 2.52 -18.70 6.03
CA ILE A 228 2.34 -19.10 7.41
C ILE A 228 2.50 -20.62 7.46
N GLY A 229 3.46 -21.07 8.23
CA GLY A 229 3.74 -22.49 8.42
C GLY A 229 3.78 -22.86 9.88
N ILE A 230 3.57 -24.14 10.15
CA ILE A 230 3.64 -24.72 11.47
C ILE A 230 4.78 -25.74 11.49
N GLN A 231 5.46 -25.81 12.60
CA GLN A 231 6.46 -26.81 12.91
C GLN A 231 6.15 -27.44 14.26
N GLY A 232 6.43 -28.72 14.42
CA GLY A 232 6.24 -29.42 15.69
C GLY A 232 7.09 -30.71 15.72
N GLU A 233 7.42 -31.19 16.91
CA GLU A 233 8.16 -32.40 17.08
C GLU A 233 7.23 -33.62 16.96
N PHE A 234 7.66 -34.60 16.17
CA PHE A 234 6.91 -35.84 15.98
C PHE A 234 7.23 -36.87 17.08
N THR A 235 6.21 -37.37 17.73
CA THR A 235 6.32 -38.48 18.67
C THR A 235 5.44 -39.65 18.20
N PRO A 236 5.63 -40.88 18.73
CA PRO A 236 4.75 -42.01 18.41
C PRO A 236 3.26 -41.74 18.68
N SER A 237 2.96 -40.83 19.60
CA SER A 237 1.60 -40.43 19.98
C SER A 237 1.09 -39.19 19.21
N GLY A 238 1.84 -38.72 18.25
CA GLY A 238 1.49 -37.53 17.45
C GLY A 238 2.38 -36.33 17.72
N ILE A 239 1.89 -35.14 17.40
CA ILE A 239 2.62 -33.90 17.61
C ILE A 239 2.11 -33.23 18.90
N PRO A 240 2.93 -33.18 19.98
CA PRO A 240 2.53 -32.53 21.22
C PRO A 240 2.29 -31.02 21.02
N ALA A 241 1.20 -30.51 21.57
CA ALA A 241 0.84 -29.06 21.43
C ALA A 241 1.93 -28.14 21.94
N GLY A 242 2.70 -28.51 22.94
CA GLY A 242 3.79 -27.70 23.49
C GLY A 242 5.02 -27.58 22.60
N THR A 243 5.12 -28.39 21.53
CA THR A 243 6.21 -28.31 20.55
C THR A 243 5.84 -27.52 19.30
N LEU A 244 4.57 -27.11 19.18
CA LEU A 244 4.08 -26.39 18.03
C LEU A 244 4.58 -24.95 18.02
N GLN A 245 5.20 -24.58 16.92
CA GLN A 245 5.62 -23.20 16.64
C GLN A 245 5.05 -22.76 15.32
N VAL A 246 4.38 -21.63 15.33
CA VAL A 246 3.90 -20.95 14.12
C VAL A 246 4.95 -19.98 13.63
N TYR A 247 5.18 -19.97 12.34
CA TYR A 247 6.08 -19.06 11.67
C TYR A 247 5.38 -18.29 10.57
N ARG A 248 5.69 -17.01 10.44
CA ARG A 248 5.37 -16.21 9.28
C ARG A 248 6.66 -15.79 8.59
N LEU A 249 6.81 -16.17 7.34
CA LEU A 249 8.01 -15.89 6.54
C LEU A 249 7.66 -15.04 5.34
N ALA A 250 8.55 -14.11 5.02
CA ALA A 250 8.54 -13.47 3.73
C ALA A 250 8.89 -14.49 2.64
N ALA A 251 8.09 -14.54 1.60
CA ALA A 251 8.25 -15.48 0.50
C ALA A 251 7.78 -14.86 -0.83
N ASN A 252 8.22 -15.45 -1.92
CA ASN A 252 7.72 -15.12 -3.24
C ASN A 252 6.59 -16.07 -3.64
N ALA A 253 5.63 -15.56 -4.41
CA ALA A 253 4.63 -16.38 -5.05
C ALA A 253 5.30 -17.38 -6.00
N THR A 254 4.80 -18.61 -6.02
CA THR A 254 5.24 -19.68 -6.93
C THR A 254 4.55 -19.60 -8.29
N SER A 255 3.43 -18.92 -8.35
CA SER A 255 2.66 -18.66 -9.56
C SER A 255 2.70 -17.18 -9.96
N GLU A 256 2.33 -16.90 -11.21
CA GLU A 256 2.22 -15.54 -11.68
C GLU A 256 1.07 -14.81 -10.96
N VAL A 257 1.38 -13.66 -10.37
CA VAL A 257 0.40 -12.75 -9.79
C VAL A 257 0.10 -11.63 -10.77
N ARG A 258 -1.16 -11.25 -10.89
CA ARG A 258 -1.61 -10.18 -11.79
C ARG A 258 -2.46 -9.17 -11.03
N THR A 259 -2.30 -7.89 -11.38
CA THR A 259 -3.25 -6.86 -10.97
C THR A 259 -3.81 -6.15 -12.19
N GLN A 260 -5.05 -5.76 -12.11
CA GLN A 260 -5.70 -4.95 -13.14
C GLN A 260 -6.58 -3.90 -12.49
N GLY A 261 -6.73 -2.77 -13.15
CA GLY A 261 -7.56 -1.71 -12.63
C GLY A 261 -8.06 -0.76 -13.70
N LEU A 262 -9.11 -0.07 -13.30
CA LEU A 262 -9.75 1.01 -14.06
C LEU A 262 -9.90 2.21 -13.13
N ASN A 263 -9.50 3.38 -13.59
CA ASN A 263 -9.76 4.64 -12.93
C ASN A 263 -10.59 5.53 -13.85
N PHE A 264 -11.63 6.11 -13.29
CA PHE A 264 -12.51 7.05 -13.97
C PHE A 264 -12.66 8.30 -13.11
N GLY A 265 -12.31 9.44 -13.66
CA GLY A 265 -12.50 10.74 -13.05
C GLY A 265 -13.33 11.65 -13.94
N VAL A 266 -14.23 12.42 -13.35
CA VAL A 266 -15.03 13.42 -14.04
C VAL A 266 -15.19 14.66 -13.20
N ASN A 267 -15.03 15.84 -13.83
CA ASN A 267 -15.42 17.11 -13.26
C ASN A 267 -16.41 17.79 -14.21
N TYR A 268 -17.47 18.32 -13.65
CA TYR A 268 -18.40 19.19 -14.35
C TYR A 268 -18.32 20.59 -13.78
N TYR A 269 -17.94 21.53 -14.63
CA TYR A 269 -17.80 22.95 -14.27
C TYR A 269 -19.05 23.73 -14.66
N SER A 270 -19.87 24.09 -13.69
CA SER A 270 -20.90 25.09 -13.83
C SER A 270 -20.36 26.45 -13.37
N ARG A 271 -21.10 27.51 -13.59
CA ARG A 271 -20.65 28.90 -13.33
C ARG A 271 -20.01 29.12 -11.96
N ARG A 272 -20.55 28.52 -10.89
CA ARG A 272 -20.10 28.69 -9.51
C ARG A 272 -20.03 27.38 -8.74
N ILE A 273 -20.39 26.30 -9.38
CA ILE A 273 -20.44 24.98 -8.77
C ILE A 273 -19.62 24.04 -9.62
N THR A 274 -18.70 23.34 -8.99
CA THR A 274 -17.98 22.23 -9.58
C THR A 274 -18.48 20.93 -8.95
N TYR A 275 -18.91 20.01 -9.77
CA TYR A 275 -19.17 18.63 -9.38
C TYR A 275 -17.97 17.80 -9.76
N ASN A 276 -17.54 16.96 -8.88
CA ASN A 276 -16.44 16.03 -9.12
C ASN A 276 -16.85 14.61 -8.75
N GLY A 277 -16.37 13.66 -9.51
CA GLY A 277 -16.54 12.25 -9.25
C GLY A 277 -15.30 11.49 -9.64
N ASN A 278 -14.92 10.51 -8.85
CA ASN A 278 -13.93 9.53 -9.24
C ASN A 278 -14.32 8.13 -8.75
N TYR A 279 -13.96 7.16 -9.54
CA TYR A 279 -14.17 5.76 -9.28
C TYR A 279 -12.89 4.99 -9.59
N SER A 280 -12.54 4.03 -8.75
CA SER A 280 -11.43 3.12 -8.99
C SER A 280 -11.86 1.68 -8.77
N TYR A 281 -11.49 0.83 -9.71
CA TYR A 281 -11.57 -0.61 -9.62
C TYR A 281 -10.17 -1.20 -9.60
N ASN A 282 -9.90 -2.14 -8.68
CA ASN A 282 -8.64 -2.85 -8.59
C ASN A 282 -8.91 -4.32 -8.30
N LYS A 283 -8.24 -5.21 -8.98
CA LYS A 283 -8.33 -6.66 -8.75
C LYS A 283 -6.95 -7.27 -8.79
N LEU A 284 -6.64 -8.07 -7.78
CA LEU A 284 -5.50 -8.97 -7.77
C LEU A 284 -5.98 -10.39 -8.09
N THR A 285 -5.20 -11.11 -8.85
CA THR A 285 -5.41 -12.53 -9.17
C THR A 285 -4.10 -13.28 -8.93
N THR A 286 -4.17 -14.35 -8.17
CA THR A 286 -3.08 -15.32 -7.94
C THR A 286 -3.45 -16.65 -8.57
N GLY A 287 -2.47 -17.54 -8.75
CA GLY A 287 -2.76 -18.95 -9.06
C GLY A 287 -3.52 -19.60 -7.91
N GLY A 288 -4.49 -20.46 -8.24
CA GLY A 288 -5.42 -21.03 -7.25
C GLY A 288 -4.76 -21.92 -6.17
N ASP A 289 -3.59 -22.49 -6.48
CA ASP A 289 -2.85 -23.41 -5.58
C ASP A 289 -1.64 -22.74 -4.93
N ASP A 290 -1.46 -21.43 -5.11
CA ASP A 290 -0.33 -20.72 -4.51
C ASP A 290 -0.60 -20.46 -3.01
N PRO A 291 0.25 -20.98 -2.12
CA PRO A 291 0.05 -20.80 -0.68
C PRO A 291 0.39 -19.38 -0.18
N ILE A 292 0.86 -18.51 -1.07
CA ILE A 292 1.27 -17.15 -0.70
C ILE A 292 0.08 -16.32 -0.22
N ILE A 293 0.28 -15.58 0.84
CA ILE A 293 -0.64 -14.53 1.28
C ILE A 293 -0.14 -13.20 0.71
N PRO A 294 -0.84 -12.63 -0.29
CA PRO A 294 -0.32 -11.49 -1.03
C PRO A 294 -0.35 -10.18 -0.26
N ALA A 295 -1.07 -10.08 0.84
CA ALA A 295 -1.25 -8.85 1.63
C ALA A 295 -1.64 -7.63 0.77
N PHE A 296 -2.49 -7.84 -0.21
CA PHE A 296 -2.85 -6.80 -1.19
C PHE A 296 -3.68 -5.66 -0.58
N ASN A 297 -4.36 -5.87 0.52
CA ASN A 297 -5.05 -4.88 1.37
C ASN A 297 -5.70 -3.70 0.62
N THR A 298 -6.29 -3.99 -0.53
CA THR A 298 -6.86 -2.98 -1.42
C THR A 298 -8.31 -3.30 -1.72
N PRO A 299 -9.26 -2.37 -1.48
CA PRO A 299 -10.65 -2.56 -1.84
C PRO A 299 -10.79 -2.69 -3.36
N ALA A 300 -11.65 -3.62 -3.81
CA ALA A 300 -11.90 -3.80 -5.23
C ALA A 300 -12.58 -2.57 -5.84
N HIS A 301 -13.53 -1.99 -5.14
CA HIS A 301 -14.25 -0.80 -5.60
C HIS A 301 -14.20 0.32 -4.58
N LYS A 302 -13.93 1.53 -5.06
CA LYS A 302 -14.04 2.76 -4.27
C LYS A 302 -14.45 3.93 -5.15
N PHE A 303 -15.23 4.85 -4.62
CA PHE A 303 -15.56 6.09 -5.31
C PHE A 303 -15.70 7.27 -4.36
N ASN A 304 -15.54 8.45 -4.92
CA ASN A 304 -15.88 9.70 -4.27
C ASN A 304 -16.77 10.52 -5.20
N VAL A 305 -17.72 11.22 -4.62
CA VAL A 305 -18.52 12.26 -5.30
C VAL A 305 -18.49 13.51 -4.47
N GLY A 306 -18.24 14.62 -5.12
CA GLY A 306 -18.13 15.90 -4.43
C GLY A 306 -18.82 17.03 -5.18
N LEU A 307 -19.09 18.07 -4.43
CA LEU A 307 -19.65 19.32 -4.91
C LEU A 307 -18.96 20.48 -4.20
N ASN A 308 -18.45 21.41 -4.97
CA ASN A 308 -17.83 22.62 -4.44
C ASN A 308 -18.47 23.85 -5.08
N ALA A 309 -19.05 24.70 -4.25
CA ALA A 309 -19.59 25.97 -4.67
C ALA A 309 -18.72 27.12 -4.13
N HIS A 310 -18.52 28.12 -4.94
CA HIS A 310 -17.72 29.29 -4.59
C HIS A 310 -18.42 30.58 -5.04
N GLU A 311 -18.15 31.64 -4.31
CA GLU A 311 -18.63 32.98 -4.62
C GLU A 311 -20.15 33.10 -4.82
N ILE A 312 -20.94 32.29 -4.09
CA ILE A 312 -22.38 32.42 -4.07
C ILE A 312 -22.74 33.74 -3.38
N LYS A 313 -23.40 34.62 -4.08
CA LYS A 313 -23.82 35.92 -3.53
C LYS A 313 -24.89 35.70 -2.46
N ILE A 314 -24.69 36.31 -1.30
CA ILE A 314 -25.67 36.30 -0.23
C ILE A 314 -26.75 37.35 -0.55
N PRO A 315 -28.03 36.98 -0.56
CA PRO A 315 -29.11 37.96 -0.67
C PRO A 315 -28.94 39.07 0.39
N PHE A 316 -29.21 40.30 0.02
CA PHE A 316 -29.09 41.49 0.87
C PHE A 316 -27.68 41.86 1.33
N SER A 317 -26.63 41.24 0.79
CA SER A 317 -25.24 41.60 1.09
C SER A 317 -24.39 41.62 -0.18
N ALA A 318 -24.28 42.78 -0.82
CA ALA A 318 -23.60 42.96 -2.12
C ALA A 318 -22.10 42.62 -2.12
N LYS A 319 -21.47 42.51 -0.95
CA LYS A 319 -20.03 42.36 -0.81
C LYS A 319 -19.58 41.06 -0.11
N ARG A 320 -20.53 40.23 0.30
CA ARG A 320 -20.20 38.92 0.97
C ARG A 320 -20.52 37.79 0.04
N THR A 321 -19.67 36.75 0.07
CA THR A 321 -19.91 35.53 -0.70
C THR A 321 -19.81 34.32 0.19
N LEU A 322 -20.63 33.33 -0.13
CA LEU A 322 -20.67 32.02 0.51
C LEU A 322 -20.05 30.99 -0.43
N GLY A 323 -19.23 30.12 0.10
CA GLY A 323 -18.82 28.88 -0.54
C GLY A 323 -19.23 27.71 0.32
N TYR A 324 -19.47 26.58 -0.29
CA TYR A 324 -19.71 25.33 0.43
C TYR A 324 -19.13 24.16 -0.33
N GLY A 325 -18.70 23.16 0.40
CA GLY A 325 -18.17 21.92 -0.10
C GLY A 325 -18.88 20.74 0.55
N PHE A 326 -19.11 19.74 -0.24
CA PHE A 326 -19.62 18.44 0.17
C PHE A 326 -18.79 17.36 -0.52
N ASN A 327 -18.38 16.33 0.20
CA ASN A 327 -17.73 15.17 -0.36
C ASN A 327 -18.28 13.90 0.30
N TYR A 328 -18.66 12.94 -0.53
CA TYR A 328 -19.05 11.61 -0.12
C TYR A 328 -18.03 10.61 -0.65
N LYS A 329 -17.47 9.80 0.22
CA LYS A 329 -16.53 8.72 -0.09
C LYS A 329 -17.14 7.38 0.31
N TRP A 330 -17.07 6.43 -0.58
CA TRP A 330 -17.47 5.05 -0.34
C TRP A 330 -16.31 4.10 -0.69
N VAL A 331 -16.10 3.10 0.17
CA VAL A 331 -15.03 2.10 0.04
C VAL A 331 -15.63 0.75 0.32
N GLN A 332 -15.54 -0.15 -0.64
CA GLN A 332 -15.95 -1.54 -0.48
C GLN A 332 -15.10 -2.24 0.58
N GLY A 333 -15.74 -3.12 1.35
CA GLY A 333 -15.03 -4.00 2.27
C GLY A 333 -14.08 -4.95 1.55
N TYR A 334 -13.04 -5.37 2.25
CA TYR A 334 -12.02 -6.28 1.75
C TYR A 334 -11.41 -7.08 2.90
N THR A 335 -10.71 -8.17 2.58
CA THR A 335 -9.95 -8.91 3.59
C THR A 335 -8.63 -8.20 3.85
N PHE A 336 -8.41 -7.86 5.12
CA PHE A 336 -7.13 -7.35 5.56
C PHE A 336 -6.19 -8.50 5.92
N GLU A 337 -5.02 -8.52 5.31
CA GLU A 337 -4.00 -9.56 5.44
C GLU A 337 -2.72 -8.91 5.98
N GLY A 338 -2.75 -8.34 7.17
CA GLY A 338 -1.62 -7.57 7.70
C GLY A 338 -0.69 -8.34 8.62
N SER A 339 -1.21 -9.38 9.27
CA SER A 339 -0.48 -10.11 10.30
C SER A 339 -1.06 -11.50 10.48
N PRO A 340 -0.25 -12.50 10.87
CA PRO A 340 -0.78 -13.82 11.24
C PRO A 340 -1.73 -13.76 12.42
N GLN A 341 -1.69 -12.68 13.19
CA GLN A 341 -2.55 -12.48 14.37
C GLN A 341 -3.85 -11.74 14.03
N PHE A 342 -3.86 -10.96 12.95
CA PHE A 342 -4.93 -10.02 12.63
C PHE A 342 -5.23 -10.04 11.13
N SER A 343 -5.68 -11.16 10.61
CA SER A 343 -6.31 -11.23 9.30
C SER A 343 -7.81 -11.27 9.49
N GLY A 344 -8.54 -10.49 8.70
CA GLY A 344 -9.99 -10.47 8.82
C GLY A 344 -10.67 -9.51 7.86
N PRO A 345 -12.01 -9.60 7.75
CA PRO A 345 -12.77 -8.74 6.85
C PRO A 345 -12.86 -7.30 7.40
N ILE A 346 -12.48 -6.33 6.58
CA ILE A 346 -12.85 -4.93 6.78
C ILE A 346 -14.19 -4.72 6.10
N THR A 347 -15.17 -4.25 6.86
CA THR A 347 -16.52 -3.96 6.35
C THR A 347 -16.51 -2.78 5.39
N THR A 348 -17.45 -2.75 4.46
CA THR A 348 -17.72 -1.57 3.62
C THR A 348 -18.00 -0.36 4.51
N TYR A 349 -17.41 0.78 4.18
CA TYR A 349 -17.61 2.01 4.91
C TYR A 349 -17.75 3.21 3.99
N ASP A 350 -18.39 4.26 4.51
CA ASP A 350 -18.55 5.53 3.84
C ASP A 350 -18.27 6.70 4.77
N MET A 351 -17.95 7.84 4.20
CA MET A 351 -17.67 9.07 4.93
C MET A 351 -18.27 10.26 4.21
N VAL A 352 -18.73 11.22 4.98
CA VAL A 352 -19.22 12.51 4.50
C VAL A 352 -18.41 13.62 5.13
N ASP A 353 -17.88 14.49 4.28
CA ASP A 353 -17.20 15.72 4.68
C ASP A 353 -17.99 16.92 4.19
N VAL A 354 -18.10 17.95 5.03
CA VAL A 354 -18.80 19.19 4.69
C VAL A 354 -17.97 20.40 5.08
N GLN A 355 -18.09 21.47 4.31
CA GLN A 355 -17.43 22.74 4.58
C GLN A 355 -18.29 23.91 4.13
N VAL A 356 -18.29 24.99 4.89
CA VAL A 356 -18.90 26.27 4.54
C VAL A 356 -17.88 27.38 4.73
N ASN A 357 -17.77 28.25 3.75
CA ASN A 357 -16.86 29.39 3.75
C ASN A 357 -17.66 30.70 3.60
N LEU A 358 -17.39 31.67 4.46
CA LEU A 358 -17.93 33.02 4.36
C LEU A 358 -16.78 34.01 4.11
N LYS A 359 -16.76 34.59 2.93
CA LYS A 359 -15.80 35.65 2.60
C LYS A 359 -16.43 37.02 2.84
N VAL A 360 -15.73 37.89 3.60
CA VAL A 360 -16.13 39.24 3.96
C VAL A 360 -15.08 40.24 3.44
N PRO A 361 -15.12 40.60 2.17
CA PRO A 361 -14.06 41.40 1.51
C PRO A 361 -13.82 42.74 2.15
N LYS A 362 -14.82 43.36 2.79
CA LYS A 362 -14.67 44.65 3.49
C LYS A 362 -13.55 44.63 4.55
N TYR A 363 -13.32 43.46 5.15
CA TYR A 363 -12.35 43.27 6.23
C TYR A 363 -11.21 42.32 5.86
N ASP A 364 -11.13 41.94 4.58
CA ASP A 364 -10.17 40.96 4.05
C ASP A 364 -10.17 39.64 4.87
N LEU A 365 -11.36 39.26 5.37
CA LEU A 365 -11.57 38.09 6.23
C LEU A 365 -12.30 37.00 5.48
N THR A 366 -11.86 35.75 5.73
CA THR A 366 -12.57 34.54 5.33
C THR A 366 -12.72 33.62 6.55
N PHE A 367 -13.96 33.28 6.85
CA PHE A 367 -14.30 32.30 7.87
C PHE A 367 -14.59 30.96 7.19
N LYS A 368 -13.97 29.86 7.69
CA LYS A 368 -14.24 28.52 7.21
C LYS A 368 -14.68 27.64 8.38
N LEU A 369 -15.82 27.03 8.26
CA LEU A 369 -16.32 26.02 9.18
C LEU A 369 -16.43 24.70 8.42
N GLY A 370 -15.83 23.64 8.92
CA GLY A 370 -15.89 22.34 8.29
C GLY A 370 -15.99 21.22 9.29
N ALA A 371 -16.51 20.11 8.81
CA ALA A 371 -16.53 18.86 9.55
C ALA A 371 -16.17 17.71 8.61
N SER A 372 -15.25 16.87 9.04
CA SER A 372 -14.88 15.63 8.36
C SER A 372 -15.48 14.44 9.09
N ASN A 373 -15.85 13.42 8.31
CA ASN A 373 -16.50 12.22 8.83
C ASN A 373 -17.69 12.54 9.74
N VAL A 374 -18.64 13.34 9.25
CA VAL A 374 -19.78 13.92 10.01
C VAL A 374 -20.57 12.86 10.77
N PHE A 375 -20.71 11.66 10.21
CA PHE A 375 -21.52 10.57 10.78
C PHE A 375 -20.70 9.56 11.58
N GLY A 376 -19.38 9.68 11.61
CA GLY A 376 -18.46 8.70 12.20
C GLY A 376 -18.19 7.53 11.27
N LEU A 377 -17.34 6.60 11.71
CA LEU A 377 -16.96 5.40 10.92
C LEU A 377 -18.09 4.33 10.84
N GLN A 378 -19.27 4.62 11.33
CA GLN A 378 -20.38 3.69 11.20
C GLN A 378 -21.09 3.90 9.86
N PRO A 379 -21.36 2.82 9.11
CA PRO A 379 -22.18 2.90 7.92
C PRO A 379 -23.51 3.61 8.21
N PHE A 380 -23.94 4.47 7.32
CA PHE A 380 -25.13 5.33 7.45
C PHE A 380 -26.43 4.57 7.79
N PHE A 381 -26.48 3.28 7.44
CA PHE A 381 -27.69 2.48 7.43
C PHE A 381 -27.76 1.37 8.48
N ASP A 382 -26.75 1.23 9.35
CA ASP A 382 -26.67 0.08 10.24
C ASP A 382 -27.04 0.39 11.69
N LYS A 383 -28.31 0.66 11.93
CA LYS A 383 -28.84 0.79 13.29
C LYS A 383 -29.13 -0.55 13.98
N ASP A 384 -29.22 -1.64 13.24
CA ASP A 384 -29.72 -2.94 13.71
C ASP A 384 -28.72 -4.09 13.58
N ILE A 385 -27.45 -3.84 13.89
CA ILE A 385 -26.45 -4.91 13.84
C ILE A 385 -26.46 -5.73 15.11
N PRO A 386 -26.56 -7.09 15.00
CA PRO A 386 -26.47 -8.00 16.13
C PRO A 386 -25.20 -7.80 16.96
N ALA A 387 -25.25 -8.09 18.26
CA ALA A 387 -24.11 -7.91 19.16
C ALA A 387 -22.88 -8.73 18.76
N SER A 388 -23.05 -9.87 18.08
CA SER A 388 -21.99 -10.69 17.48
C SER A 388 -21.21 -9.95 16.37
N GLU A 389 -21.91 -9.19 15.53
CA GLU A 389 -21.30 -8.40 14.46
C GLU A 389 -20.65 -7.10 14.99
N ARG A 390 -21.06 -6.60 16.17
CA ARG A 390 -20.41 -5.46 16.82
C ARG A 390 -19.01 -5.79 17.29
N LEU A 391 -18.76 -7.05 17.69
CA LEU A 391 -17.43 -7.51 18.07
C LEU A 391 -16.49 -7.54 16.86
N ASP A 392 -16.97 -8.04 15.71
CA ASP A 392 -16.21 -8.03 14.46
C ASP A 392 -15.89 -6.61 13.98
N ARG A 393 -16.77 -5.65 14.22
CA ARG A 393 -16.53 -4.24 13.92
C ARG A 393 -15.53 -3.58 14.86
N ALA A 394 -15.56 -3.91 16.15
CA ALA A 394 -14.56 -3.46 17.09
C ALA A 394 -13.19 -3.99 16.72
N ILE A 395 -13.10 -5.26 16.33
CA ILE A 395 -11.87 -5.90 15.85
C ILE A 395 -11.37 -5.22 14.57
N ASN A 396 -12.25 -4.90 13.62
CA ASN A 396 -11.89 -4.20 12.39
C ASN A 396 -11.34 -2.78 12.66
N ASN A 397 -11.94 -2.05 13.58
CA ASN A 397 -11.43 -0.73 14.00
C ASN A 397 -10.07 -0.86 14.69
N ASP A 398 -9.91 -1.85 15.56
CA ASP A 398 -8.67 -2.08 16.29
C ASP A 398 -7.55 -2.55 15.36
N VAL A 399 -7.84 -3.39 14.37
CA VAL A 399 -6.90 -3.81 13.34
C VAL A 399 -6.42 -2.61 12.52
N TYR A 400 -7.33 -1.75 12.09
CA TYR A 400 -6.97 -0.54 11.36
C TYR A 400 -6.07 0.41 12.18
N LEU A 401 -6.31 0.52 13.49
CA LEU A 401 -5.51 1.31 14.42
C LEU A 401 -4.12 0.70 14.65
N VAL A 402 -4.02 -0.60 14.84
CA VAL A 402 -2.77 -1.32 15.10
C VAL A 402 -1.79 -1.18 13.94
N PHE A 403 -2.29 -1.06 12.71
CA PHE A 403 -1.46 -0.89 11.51
C PHE A 403 -1.24 0.58 11.11
N GLY A 404 -1.44 1.51 12.03
CA GLY A 404 -1.11 2.93 11.84
C GLY A 404 -2.12 3.70 11.01
N GLY A 405 -3.28 3.13 10.75
CA GLY A 405 -4.41 3.88 10.22
C GLY A 405 -4.86 4.93 11.24
N PRO A 406 -5.03 6.21 10.86
CA PRO A 406 -5.54 7.18 11.79
C PRO A 406 -6.95 6.81 12.20
N ARG A 407 -7.24 6.81 13.50
CA ARG A 407 -8.61 6.75 13.99
C ARG A 407 -9.29 8.05 13.59
N VAL A 408 -9.84 8.09 12.40
CA VAL A 408 -10.56 9.25 11.89
C VAL A 408 -11.95 9.26 12.53
N GLY A 409 -12.02 9.77 13.76
CA GLY A 409 -13.26 10.16 14.36
C GLY A 409 -13.85 11.37 13.65
N ARG A 410 -14.97 11.88 14.17
CA ARG A 410 -15.54 13.15 13.71
C ARG A 410 -14.56 14.27 14.04
N LEU A 411 -14.23 15.05 13.05
CA LEU A 411 -13.39 16.24 13.21
C LEU A 411 -14.18 17.46 12.78
N ALA A 412 -14.32 18.45 13.65
CA ALA A 412 -14.83 19.77 13.28
C ALA A 412 -13.70 20.81 13.44
N TYR A 413 -13.65 21.77 12.54
CA TYR A 413 -12.67 22.84 12.60
C TYR A 413 -13.30 24.18 12.23
N LEU A 414 -12.75 25.23 12.84
CA LEU A 414 -12.99 26.62 12.48
C LEU A 414 -11.65 27.25 12.09
N GLN A 415 -11.61 27.87 10.93
CA GLN A 415 -10.47 28.62 10.45
C GLN A 415 -10.89 30.06 10.17
N ILE A 416 -10.07 31.00 10.63
CA ILE A 416 -10.18 32.42 10.28
C ILE A 416 -8.93 32.78 9.51
N GLN A 417 -9.12 33.30 8.30
CA GLN A 417 -8.03 33.74 7.41
C GLN A 417 -8.18 35.22 7.18
N TYR A 418 -7.10 35.96 7.38
CA TYR A 418 -6.98 37.37 7.05
C TYR A 418 -5.96 37.54 5.93
N GLU A 419 -6.33 38.31 4.90
CA GLU A 419 -5.44 38.60 3.76
C GLU A 419 -4.83 39.99 3.97
N PHE A 420 -3.51 40.04 4.18
CA PHE A 420 -2.77 41.32 4.21
C PHE A 420 -2.58 41.81 2.77
N ASN A 421 -3.35 42.80 2.37
CA ASN A 421 -3.12 43.51 1.13
C ASN A 421 -2.33 44.78 1.45
N ASP A 422 -1.13 44.92 0.92
CA ASP A 422 -0.45 46.21 0.85
C ASP A 422 -1.30 47.15 -0.07
N ARG A 423 -1.97 48.09 0.54
CA ARG A 423 -2.76 49.12 -0.16
C ARG A 423 -1.85 50.26 -0.59
#